data_e6d418ab08078b1504c6ec8307b7c9ae
#
_entry.id   e6d418ab08078b1504c6ec8307b7c9ae
#
_cell.length_a   1.000
_cell.length_b   1.000
_cell.length_c   1.000
_cell.angle_alpha   90.00
_cell.angle_beta   90.00
_cell.angle_gamma   90.00
#
_symmetry.space_group_name_H-M   'P 1'
#
loop_
_entity.id
_entity.type
_entity.pdbx_description
1 polymer ?
#
loop_
_entity_poly.entity_id
_entity_poly.type
_entity_poly.pdbx_seq_one_letter_code
_entity_poly.pdbx_strand_id
1 'polypeptide(L)'
;MKKLCLITLILTGLCQVPVVAQDSNECMQDLSIFAEFAKVKNYKSAFEPWMKVRSECPTINVAIYSYGERILKDRIKTGTPEEQEAAKKDIVKLYDEWVVNFPKKRNKSVVGDIISKKAQALLDYKLADLKEIYSTFDEAYQKDAKSFTNPKLLYNYFKTMYDRYKQQDAEVTMELLFNKYEEVSEKFEYESTELAKKLDVILKKEEAGSALTSRETRSKRIYNVNSNAIGTFLSNLDAIIAKEATCENLIPLYQRNFEANKTDALWIKRAASRMDSKECSDDPLFVTLVEALHALEPSADSAYYLGLLNDKSGNADEALKYYEESIALETDNYKKAKILLKIANKFKAAGRKSSARNYANKALSFQPSLGRAYLLIANMYADSANQCGESQFEKLAVYWLAADIAKKAGQVDASLKNVARKTVESYMGRAPSKTDIFTEGNAGTVIKYTCWINRSVTVPSL
;
A
#
# COMPACT_ATOMS: atom_id res chain seq x y z
N MET A 1 86.02 38.45 19.20
CA MET A 1 85.79 37.89 17.86
C MET A 1 84.34 38.09 17.55
N LYS A 2 84.04 38.95 16.64
CA LYS A 2 82.76 39.50 16.27
C LYS A 2 82.06 38.54 15.33
N LYS A 3 80.77 38.21 15.54
CA LYS A 3 79.89 37.68 14.49
C LYS A 3 78.67 38.55 14.34
N LEU A 4 78.58 39.14 13.20
CA LEU A 4 77.53 39.97 12.67
C LEU A 4 76.33 39.08 12.28
N CYS A 5 75.13 39.34 12.82
CA CYS A 5 73.95 38.75 12.34
C CYS A 5 73.16 39.74 11.46
N LEU A 6 73.07 39.39 10.18
CA LEU A 6 72.24 40.07 9.19
C LEU A 6 70.72 39.64 9.45
N ILE A 7 69.86 40.61 9.67
CA ILE A 7 68.44 40.42 9.73
C ILE A 7 67.84 40.71 8.34
N THR A 8 67.46 39.71 7.64
CA THR A 8 66.64 39.80 6.40
C THR A 8 65.16 39.89 6.73
N LEU A 9 64.57 41.06 6.52
CA LEU A 9 63.10 41.26 6.57
C LEU A 9 62.50 40.64 5.34
N ILE A 10 61.72 39.56 5.53
CA ILE A 10 60.85 39.01 4.48
C ILE A 10 59.45 39.62 4.71
N LEU A 11 59.04 40.55 3.81
CA LEU A 11 57.62 40.97 3.68
C LEU A 11 56.86 39.86 3.00
N THR A 12 56.11 39.10 3.76
CA THR A 12 55.06 38.24 3.24
C THR A 12 53.76 39.04 3.09
N GLY A 13 53.45 39.41 1.85
CA GLY A 13 52.14 39.99 1.52
C GLY A 13 51.03 38.95 1.78
N LEU A 14 50.17 39.26 2.72
CA LEU A 14 48.89 38.56 2.86
C LEU A 14 47.99 38.90 1.66
N CYS A 15 47.93 38.01 0.67
CA CYS A 15 46.82 37.95 -0.24
C CYS A 15 45.65 37.29 0.52
N GLN A 16 44.82 38.07 1.19
CA GLN A 16 43.52 37.61 1.65
C GLN A 16 42.60 37.55 0.44
N VAL A 17 42.22 36.34 0.07
CA VAL A 17 41.21 36.10 -0.94
C VAL A 17 39.85 36.07 -0.22
N PRO A 18 38.97 37.05 -0.39
CA PRO A 18 37.61 36.97 0.11
C PRO A 18 36.72 36.36 -0.98
N VAL A 19 36.86 35.05 -1.22
CA VAL A 19 36.11 34.37 -2.32
C VAL A 19 34.78 33.74 -1.81
N VAL A 20 34.63 33.50 -0.51
CA VAL A 20 33.48 32.70 -0.02
C VAL A 20 32.19 33.51 0.20
N ALA A 21 32.24 34.80 0.44
CA ALA A 21 31.05 35.61 0.75
C ALA A 21 30.30 36.14 -0.48
N GLN A 22 31.01 36.32 -1.61
CA GLN A 22 30.42 36.82 -2.84
C GLN A 22 29.67 35.73 -3.59
N ASP A 23 30.19 34.50 -3.58
CA ASP A 23 29.56 33.32 -4.21
C ASP A 23 28.21 32.95 -3.55
N SER A 24 28.09 33.12 -2.21
CA SER A 24 26.82 32.76 -1.51
C SER A 24 25.65 33.70 -1.84
N ASN A 25 25.90 35.00 -2.09
CA ASN A 25 24.85 35.95 -2.45
C ASN A 25 24.35 35.73 -3.88
N GLU A 26 25.24 35.43 -4.82
CA GLU A 26 24.89 35.15 -6.21
C GLU A 26 24.07 33.83 -6.30
N CYS A 27 24.50 32.79 -5.60
CA CYS A 27 23.72 31.54 -5.49
C CYS A 27 22.32 31.71 -4.90
N MET A 28 22.17 32.56 -3.87
CA MET A 28 20.85 32.86 -3.27
C MET A 28 19.97 33.66 -4.22
N GLN A 29 20.54 34.56 -5.03
CA GLN A 29 19.82 35.33 -6.04
C GLN A 29 19.31 34.40 -7.15
N ASP A 30 20.18 33.58 -7.74
CA ASP A 30 19.81 32.62 -8.79
C ASP A 30 18.84 31.55 -8.29
N LEU A 31 19.00 31.08 -7.02
CA LEU A 31 18.04 30.22 -6.34
C LEU A 31 16.65 30.85 -6.29
N SER A 32 16.55 32.13 -5.92
CA SER A 32 15.29 32.84 -5.86
C SER A 32 14.66 32.99 -7.25
N ILE A 33 15.47 33.35 -8.25
CA ILE A 33 15.01 33.53 -9.63
C ILE A 33 14.42 32.25 -10.19
N PHE A 34 15.17 31.12 -10.17
CA PHE A 34 14.62 29.88 -10.73
C PHE A 34 13.44 29.35 -9.93
N ALA A 35 13.45 29.53 -8.59
CA ALA A 35 12.34 29.07 -7.76
C ALA A 35 11.05 29.82 -8.05
N GLU A 36 11.08 31.13 -8.29
CA GLU A 36 9.92 31.91 -8.69
C GLU A 36 9.37 31.44 -10.05
N PHE A 37 10.22 31.28 -11.05
CA PHE A 37 9.81 30.73 -12.34
C PHE A 37 9.22 29.31 -12.19
N ALA A 38 9.85 28.45 -11.41
CA ALA A 38 9.39 27.07 -11.20
C ALA A 38 8.05 26.98 -10.43
N LYS A 39 7.79 27.89 -9.48
CA LYS A 39 6.51 27.99 -8.76
C LYS A 39 5.35 28.26 -9.71
N VAL A 40 5.54 29.14 -10.69
CA VAL A 40 4.52 29.46 -11.70
C VAL A 40 4.57 28.53 -12.92
N LYS A 41 5.35 27.44 -12.85
CA LYS A 41 5.55 26.44 -13.90
C LYS A 41 6.17 26.98 -15.20
N ASN A 42 6.87 28.11 -15.16
CA ASN A 42 7.67 28.61 -16.27
C ASN A 42 9.05 27.92 -16.24
N TYR A 43 9.08 26.62 -16.55
CA TYR A 43 10.28 25.80 -16.45
C TYR A 43 11.35 26.17 -17.48
N LYS A 44 10.94 26.72 -18.63
CA LYS A 44 11.86 27.21 -19.66
C LYS A 44 12.73 28.34 -19.11
N SER A 45 12.14 29.35 -18.47
CA SER A 45 12.88 30.47 -17.88
C SER A 45 13.62 30.07 -16.58
N ALA A 46 13.18 29.00 -15.92
CA ALA A 46 13.84 28.47 -14.72
C ALA A 46 15.14 27.72 -15.03
N PHE A 47 15.33 27.20 -16.25
CA PHE A 47 16.38 26.24 -16.58
C PHE A 47 17.80 26.78 -16.38
N GLU A 48 18.15 27.89 -17.02
CA GLU A 48 19.50 28.44 -16.95
C GLU A 48 19.94 28.85 -15.53
N PRO A 49 19.17 29.66 -14.77
CA PRO A 49 19.52 29.99 -13.40
C PRO A 49 19.54 28.76 -12.47
N TRP A 50 18.69 27.74 -12.73
CA TRP A 50 18.74 26.48 -12.00
C TRP A 50 20.03 25.71 -12.27
N MET A 51 20.46 25.58 -13.53
CA MET A 51 21.72 24.90 -13.89
C MET A 51 22.90 25.54 -13.22
N LYS A 52 22.96 26.89 -13.19
CA LYS A 52 24.03 27.64 -12.53
C LYS A 52 24.10 27.32 -11.04
N VAL A 53 22.98 27.43 -10.31
CA VAL A 53 22.96 27.11 -8.86
C VAL A 53 23.29 25.63 -8.60
N ARG A 54 22.80 24.71 -9.44
CA ARG A 54 23.11 23.29 -9.30
C ARG A 54 24.61 22.99 -9.45
N SER A 55 25.30 23.68 -10.37
CA SER A 55 26.72 23.46 -10.61
C SER A 55 27.60 24.13 -9.57
N GLU A 56 27.26 25.36 -9.16
CA GLU A 56 28.12 26.18 -8.29
C GLU A 56 27.84 25.97 -6.80
N CYS A 57 26.55 25.72 -6.45
CA CYS A 57 26.11 25.69 -5.06
C CYS A 57 25.15 24.52 -4.78
N PRO A 58 25.51 23.25 -5.06
CA PRO A 58 24.62 22.08 -5.02
C PRO A 58 24.03 21.77 -3.64
N THR A 59 24.61 22.30 -2.57
CA THR A 59 24.22 22.04 -1.18
C THR A 59 23.41 23.17 -0.53
N ILE A 60 23.18 24.30 -1.25
CA ILE A 60 22.57 25.49 -0.64
C ILE A 60 21.08 25.27 -0.29
N ASN A 61 20.33 24.55 -1.12
CA ASN A 61 18.91 24.31 -0.88
C ASN A 61 18.38 23.08 -1.64
N VAL A 62 17.55 22.26 -0.98
CA VAL A 62 16.90 21.10 -1.59
C VAL A 62 15.97 21.45 -2.77
N ALA A 63 15.57 22.72 -2.90
CA ALA A 63 14.79 23.22 -4.02
C ALA A 63 15.45 22.97 -5.37
N ILE A 64 16.80 22.98 -5.43
CA ILE A 64 17.60 22.65 -6.62
C ILE A 64 17.15 21.31 -7.21
N TYR A 65 16.98 20.29 -6.37
CA TYR A 65 16.62 18.94 -6.78
C TYR A 65 15.11 18.79 -7.00
N SER A 66 14.28 19.30 -6.09
CA SER A 66 12.82 19.14 -6.16
C SER A 66 12.17 19.94 -7.29
N TYR A 67 12.71 21.11 -7.65
CA TYR A 67 12.30 21.83 -8.86
C TYR A 67 13.04 21.33 -10.10
N GLY A 68 14.32 20.95 -9.95
CA GLY A 68 15.11 20.36 -11.03
C GLY A 68 14.44 19.14 -11.65
N GLU A 69 13.87 18.25 -10.82
CA GLU A 69 13.05 17.13 -11.29
C GLU A 69 11.90 17.59 -12.20
N ARG A 70 11.21 18.68 -11.84
CA ARG A 70 10.07 19.21 -12.62
C ARG A 70 10.55 19.90 -13.90
N ILE A 71 11.63 20.65 -13.82
CA ILE A 71 12.26 21.34 -14.96
C ILE A 71 12.70 20.32 -16.00
N LEU A 72 13.41 19.26 -15.57
CA LEU A 72 13.86 18.21 -16.49
C LEU A 72 12.70 17.40 -17.07
N LYS A 73 11.68 17.06 -16.27
CA LYS A 73 10.47 16.40 -16.77
C LYS A 73 9.71 17.23 -17.81
N ASP A 74 9.66 18.54 -17.63
CA ASP A 74 9.07 19.44 -18.62
C ASP A 74 9.92 19.46 -19.91
N ARG A 75 11.25 19.55 -19.78
CA ARG A 75 12.17 19.55 -20.94
C ARG A 75 12.15 18.21 -21.70
N ILE A 76 11.99 17.08 -21.01
CA ILE A 76 11.77 15.77 -21.64
C ILE A 76 10.45 15.77 -22.47
N LYS A 77 9.46 16.51 -22.04
CA LYS A 77 8.15 16.55 -22.69
C LYS A 77 8.05 17.57 -23.83
N THR A 78 8.70 18.73 -23.69
CA THR A 78 8.46 19.90 -24.54
C THR A 78 9.67 20.38 -25.31
N GLY A 79 10.88 19.87 -25.00
CA GLY A 79 12.15 20.26 -25.64
C GLY A 79 12.29 19.71 -27.07
N THR A 80 13.34 20.13 -27.77
CA THR A 80 13.78 19.51 -29.04
C THR A 80 14.20 18.04 -28.78
N PRO A 81 14.28 17.19 -29.81
CA PRO A 81 14.73 15.81 -29.62
C PRO A 81 16.07 15.69 -28.88
N GLU A 82 17.03 16.56 -29.18
CA GLU A 82 18.35 16.59 -28.54
C GLU A 82 18.24 17.00 -27.06
N GLU A 83 17.42 18.01 -26.76
CA GLU A 83 17.15 18.46 -25.41
C GLU A 83 16.43 17.39 -24.59
N GLN A 84 15.49 16.66 -25.18
CA GLN A 84 14.80 15.56 -24.54
C GLN A 84 15.76 14.45 -24.15
N GLU A 85 16.66 14.01 -25.06
CA GLU A 85 17.64 12.97 -24.78
C GLU A 85 18.67 13.41 -23.72
N ALA A 86 19.13 14.64 -23.78
CA ALA A 86 20.00 15.21 -22.75
C ALA A 86 19.31 15.24 -21.37
N ALA A 87 18.05 15.70 -21.32
CA ALA A 87 17.30 15.79 -20.08
C ALA A 87 16.94 14.41 -19.48
N LYS A 88 16.71 13.37 -20.30
CA LYS A 88 16.52 12.00 -19.84
C LYS A 88 17.75 11.46 -19.10
N LYS A 89 18.94 11.72 -19.62
CA LYS A 89 20.20 11.32 -18.96
C LYS A 89 20.47 12.17 -17.72
N ASP A 90 20.21 13.47 -17.79
CA ASP A 90 20.48 14.40 -16.70
C ASP A 90 19.56 14.19 -15.50
N ILE A 91 18.29 13.75 -15.68
CA ILE A 91 17.41 13.47 -14.54
C ILE A 91 17.91 12.28 -13.68
N VAL A 92 18.57 11.31 -14.29
CA VAL A 92 19.21 10.20 -13.56
C VAL A 92 20.36 10.73 -12.70
N LYS A 93 21.23 11.56 -13.30
CA LYS A 93 22.33 12.24 -12.59
C LYS A 93 21.81 13.15 -11.47
N LEU A 94 20.72 13.87 -11.71
CA LEU A 94 20.07 14.70 -10.68
C LEU A 94 19.69 13.90 -9.43
N TYR A 95 19.16 12.69 -9.58
CA TYR A 95 18.80 11.84 -8.44
C TYR A 95 20.05 11.35 -7.68
N ASP A 96 21.15 11.04 -8.36
CA ASP A 96 22.42 10.67 -7.71
C ASP A 96 22.97 11.85 -6.88
N GLU A 97 22.99 13.03 -7.44
CA GLU A 97 23.39 14.25 -6.72
C GLU A 97 22.46 14.56 -5.54
N TRP A 98 21.15 14.33 -5.72
CA TRP A 98 20.16 14.55 -4.65
C TRP A 98 20.40 13.65 -3.44
N VAL A 99 20.67 12.37 -3.65
CA VAL A 99 20.98 11.42 -2.56
C VAL A 99 22.21 11.86 -1.79
N VAL A 100 23.25 12.35 -2.49
CA VAL A 100 24.49 12.79 -1.86
C VAL A 100 24.27 14.08 -1.05
N ASN A 101 23.64 15.08 -1.64
CA ASN A 101 23.56 16.41 -1.06
C ASN A 101 22.41 16.58 -0.05
N PHE A 102 21.28 15.87 -0.23
CA PHE A 102 20.12 15.97 0.65
C PHE A 102 19.49 14.59 0.93
N PRO A 103 20.20 13.68 1.62
CA PRO A 103 19.70 12.34 1.95
C PRO A 103 18.59 12.37 3.01
N LYS A 104 18.34 13.52 3.65
CA LYS A 104 17.37 13.68 4.72
C LYS A 104 16.43 14.86 4.49
N LYS A 105 15.18 14.71 4.93
CA LYS A 105 14.18 15.77 5.01
C LYS A 105 13.60 15.78 6.42
N ARG A 106 13.71 16.94 7.14
CA ARG A 106 13.25 17.06 8.53
C ARG A 106 13.77 15.91 9.41
N ASN A 107 15.06 15.62 9.33
CA ASN A 107 15.76 14.55 10.06
C ASN A 107 15.33 13.11 9.72
N LYS A 108 14.47 12.90 8.71
CA LYS A 108 14.09 11.57 8.21
C LYS A 108 14.80 11.29 6.91
N SER A 109 15.32 10.07 6.73
CA SER A 109 15.89 9.63 5.47
C SER A 109 14.84 9.72 4.35
N VAL A 110 15.29 10.08 3.15
CA VAL A 110 14.51 10.09 1.90
C VAL A 110 15.25 9.35 0.78
N VAL A 111 16.29 8.61 1.14
CA VAL A 111 17.17 7.91 0.19
C VAL A 111 16.39 6.92 -0.67
N GLY A 112 15.53 6.10 -0.06
CA GLY A 112 14.71 5.12 -0.79
C GLY A 112 13.72 5.77 -1.76
N ASP A 113 13.10 6.90 -1.37
CA ASP A 113 12.22 7.67 -2.28
C ASP A 113 12.99 8.20 -3.49
N ILE A 114 14.20 8.74 -3.28
CA ILE A 114 15.00 9.32 -4.37
C ILE A 114 15.53 8.23 -5.31
N ILE A 115 16.14 7.17 -4.78
CA ILE A 115 16.70 6.08 -5.59
C ILE A 115 15.58 5.35 -6.36
N SER A 116 14.40 5.15 -5.75
CA SER A 116 13.27 4.55 -6.46
C SER A 116 12.76 5.41 -7.62
N LYS A 117 12.84 6.74 -7.52
CA LYS A 117 12.57 7.66 -8.64
C LYS A 117 13.63 7.57 -9.74
N LYS A 118 14.91 7.36 -9.37
CA LYS A 118 15.98 7.07 -10.35
C LYS A 118 15.66 5.79 -11.12
N ALA A 119 15.34 4.69 -10.42
CA ALA A 119 14.97 3.44 -11.05
C ALA A 119 13.76 3.59 -11.99
N GLN A 120 12.75 4.38 -11.57
CA GLN A 120 11.60 4.69 -12.41
C GLN A 120 12.00 5.48 -13.67
N ALA A 121 12.91 6.44 -13.57
CA ALA A 121 13.39 7.20 -14.73
C ALA A 121 14.16 6.29 -15.70
N LEU A 122 15.00 5.38 -15.20
CA LEU A 122 15.67 4.37 -16.04
C LEU A 122 14.65 3.52 -16.80
N LEU A 123 13.56 3.11 -16.14
CA LEU A 123 12.47 2.33 -16.74
C LEU A 123 11.66 3.14 -17.76
N ASP A 124 11.18 4.33 -17.36
CA ASP A 124 10.29 5.15 -18.19
C ASP A 124 10.98 5.62 -19.48
N TYR A 125 12.26 5.91 -19.40
CA TYR A 125 13.05 6.44 -20.53
C TYR A 125 13.92 5.39 -21.23
N LYS A 126 13.83 4.12 -20.80
CA LYS A 126 14.58 2.99 -21.38
C LYS A 126 16.10 3.24 -21.44
N LEU A 127 16.65 3.73 -20.34
CA LEU A 127 18.06 4.10 -20.24
C LEU A 127 18.97 2.97 -19.74
N ALA A 128 18.38 1.86 -19.30
CA ALA A 128 19.08 0.69 -18.77
C ALA A 128 18.32 -0.59 -19.13
N ASP A 129 18.96 -1.74 -18.95
CA ASP A 129 18.31 -3.03 -19.05
C ASP A 129 17.48 -3.37 -17.77
N LEU A 130 16.69 -4.44 -17.85
CA LEU A 130 15.83 -4.84 -16.71
C LEU A 130 16.64 -5.23 -15.47
N LYS A 131 17.86 -5.74 -15.64
CA LYS A 131 18.74 -6.13 -14.53
C LYS A 131 19.21 -4.90 -13.75
N GLU A 132 19.69 -3.87 -14.43
CA GLU A 132 20.11 -2.61 -13.82
C GLU A 132 18.93 -1.86 -13.19
N ILE A 133 17.78 -1.81 -13.88
CA ILE A 133 16.57 -1.19 -13.33
C ILE A 133 16.13 -1.90 -12.05
N TYR A 134 16.08 -3.24 -12.05
CA TYR A 134 15.74 -4.02 -10.87
C TYR A 134 16.74 -3.77 -9.73
N SER A 135 18.05 -3.80 -10.01
CA SER A 135 19.07 -3.59 -8.98
C SER A 135 18.99 -2.20 -8.36
N THR A 136 18.62 -1.18 -9.15
CA THR A 136 18.40 0.18 -8.64
C THR A 136 17.17 0.27 -7.73
N PHE A 137 16.06 -0.41 -8.06
CA PHE A 137 14.92 -0.52 -7.15
C PHE A 137 15.27 -1.30 -5.88
N ASP A 138 16.02 -2.39 -6.00
CA ASP A 138 16.45 -3.20 -4.87
C ASP A 138 17.37 -2.39 -3.94
N GLU A 139 18.31 -1.64 -4.48
CA GLU A 139 19.14 -0.70 -3.72
C GLU A 139 18.30 0.31 -2.93
N ALA A 140 17.28 0.90 -3.56
CA ALA A 140 16.35 1.81 -2.89
C ALA A 140 15.68 1.17 -1.68
N TYR A 141 15.22 -0.06 -1.85
CA TYR A 141 14.53 -0.81 -0.82
C TYR A 141 15.47 -1.23 0.32
N GLN A 142 16.63 -1.79 0.00
CA GLN A 142 17.60 -2.24 1.00
C GLN A 142 18.19 -1.08 1.81
N LYS A 143 18.48 0.06 1.16
CA LYS A 143 19.02 1.24 1.85
C LYS A 143 18.01 1.94 2.73
N ASP A 144 16.75 2.07 2.29
CA ASP A 144 15.74 2.83 3.03
C ASP A 144 14.31 2.46 2.61
N ALA A 145 13.88 1.22 2.94
CA ALA A 145 12.51 0.78 2.71
C ALA A 145 11.45 1.69 3.35
N LYS A 146 11.81 2.43 4.43
CA LYS A 146 10.86 3.32 5.12
C LYS A 146 10.43 4.49 4.26
N SER A 147 11.33 5.07 3.46
CA SER A 147 10.99 6.19 2.56
C SER A 147 10.51 5.72 1.18
N PHE A 148 10.73 4.46 0.81
CA PHE A 148 10.22 3.87 -0.43
C PHE A 148 8.74 3.50 -0.28
N THR A 149 7.85 4.48 -0.43
CA THR A 149 6.40 4.34 -0.12
C THR A 149 5.47 4.57 -1.31
N ASN A 150 6.01 4.94 -2.48
CA ASN A 150 5.20 5.20 -3.66
C ASN A 150 4.62 3.89 -4.23
N PRO A 151 3.28 3.71 -4.29
CA PRO A 151 2.68 2.45 -4.70
C PRO A 151 3.03 2.03 -6.13
N LYS A 152 3.11 2.97 -7.08
CA LYS A 152 3.50 2.68 -8.46
C LYS A 152 4.94 2.15 -8.52
N LEU A 153 5.85 2.75 -7.76
CA LEU A 153 7.26 2.37 -7.78
C LEU A 153 7.49 1.02 -7.10
N LEU A 154 6.78 0.72 -6.00
CA LEU A 154 6.78 -0.59 -5.36
C LEU A 154 6.26 -1.68 -6.31
N TYR A 155 5.18 -1.41 -7.03
CA TYR A 155 4.67 -2.32 -8.05
C TYR A 155 5.70 -2.55 -9.16
N ASN A 156 6.33 -1.48 -9.67
CA ASN A 156 7.33 -1.59 -10.74
C ASN A 156 8.61 -2.32 -10.28
N TYR A 157 8.98 -2.20 -9.01
CA TYR A 157 10.05 -2.98 -8.41
C TYR A 157 9.80 -4.49 -8.56
N PHE A 158 8.62 -4.97 -8.15
CA PHE A 158 8.25 -6.37 -8.37
C PHE A 158 8.10 -6.70 -9.86
N LYS A 159 7.40 -5.84 -10.63
CA LYS A 159 7.12 -6.06 -12.05
C LYS A 159 8.40 -6.23 -12.86
N THR A 160 9.46 -5.48 -12.56
CA THR A 160 10.76 -5.59 -13.23
C THR A 160 11.38 -6.97 -12.99
N MET A 161 11.30 -7.51 -11.76
CA MET A 161 11.74 -8.88 -11.47
C MET A 161 10.89 -9.93 -12.20
N TYR A 162 9.57 -9.75 -12.22
CA TYR A 162 8.67 -10.63 -12.96
C TYR A 162 8.98 -10.63 -14.47
N ASP A 163 9.27 -9.46 -15.04
CA ASP A 163 9.64 -9.35 -16.47
C ASP A 163 10.95 -10.06 -16.78
N ARG A 164 11.96 -9.99 -15.88
CA ARG A 164 13.19 -10.80 -15.98
C ARG A 164 12.88 -12.29 -15.92
N TYR A 165 12.03 -12.73 -14.99
CA TYR A 165 11.58 -14.14 -14.91
C TYR A 165 10.92 -14.61 -16.21
N LYS A 166 10.03 -13.79 -16.80
CA LYS A 166 9.37 -14.12 -18.08
C LYS A 166 10.33 -14.13 -19.27
N GLN A 167 11.45 -13.42 -19.20
CA GLN A 167 12.54 -13.48 -20.18
C GLN A 167 13.49 -14.67 -19.92
N GLN A 168 13.17 -15.54 -18.97
CA GLN A 168 14.00 -16.71 -18.61
C GLN A 168 15.40 -16.34 -18.13
N ASP A 169 15.53 -15.20 -17.44
CA ASP A 169 16.78 -14.80 -16.81
C ASP A 169 17.19 -15.83 -15.75
N ALA A 170 18.36 -16.48 -15.96
CA ALA A 170 18.83 -17.55 -15.10
C ALA A 170 19.06 -17.15 -13.63
N GLU A 171 19.20 -15.85 -13.35
CA GLU A 171 19.35 -15.33 -11.99
C GLU A 171 18.00 -15.19 -11.24
N VAL A 172 16.86 -15.33 -11.93
CA VAL A 172 15.53 -15.14 -11.34
C VAL A 172 14.77 -16.48 -11.29
N THR A 173 14.91 -17.18 -10.18
CA THR A 173 14.16 -18.42 -9.95
C THR A 173 12.71 -18.12 -9.50
N MET A 174 11.82 -19.11 -9.62
CA MET A 174 10.45 -19.01 -9.10
C MET A 174 10.42 -18.72 -7.59
N GLU A 175 11.34 -19.28 -6.83
CA GLU A 175 11.47 -19.06 -5.39
C GLU A 175 11.82 -17.59 -5.08
N LEU A 176 12.82 -17.03 -5.77
CA LEU A 176 13.19 -15.62 -5.63
C LEU A 176 12.03 -14.70 -6.01
N LEU A 177 11.30 -15.05 -7.07
CA LEU A 177 10.12 -14.28 -7.49
C LEU A 177 9.05 -14.28 -6.40
N PHE A 178 8.74 -15.42 -5.79
CA PHE A 178 7.76 -15.48 -4.70
C PHE A 178 8.23 -14.76 -3.44
N ASN A 179 9.50 -14.84 -3.08
CA ASN A 179 10.05 -14.10 -1.96
C ASN A 179 9.94 -12.58 -2.17
N LYS A 180 10.20 -12.12 -3.39
CA LYS A 180 10.04 -10.69 -3.73
C LYS A 180 8.57 -10.25 -3.73
N TYR A 181 7.66 -11.12 -4.19
CA TYR A 181 6.23 -10.86 -4.11
C TYR A 181 5.78 -10.64 -2.65
N GLU A 182 6.22 -11.52 -1.73
CA GLU A 182 5.88 -11.38 -0.31
C GLU A 182 6.46 -10.10 0.29
N GLU A 183 7.74 -9.83 0.03
CA GLU A 183 8.40 -8.63 0.52
C GLU A 183 7.65 -7.35 0.11
N VAL A 184 7.26 -7.26 -1.16
CA VAL A 184 6.54 -6.09 -1.68
C VAL A 184 5.09 -6.06 -1.20
N SER A 185 4.42 -7.21 -1.09
CA SER A 185 3.06 -7.30 -0.54
C SER A 185 2.99 -6.90 0.92
N GLU A 186 3.92 -7.39 1.75
CA GLU A 186 4.06 -6.99 3.16
C GLU A 186 4.29 -5.48 3.29
N LYS A 187 5.10 -4.90 2.39
CA LYS A 187 5.31 -3.45 2.35
C LYS A 187 4.02 -2.69 2.01
N PHE A 188 3.26 -3.15 1.02
CA PHE A 188 1.94 -2.57 0.71
C PHE A 188 0.98 -2.67 1.90
N GLU A 189 0.95 -3.80 2.59
CA GLU A 189 0.11 -3.98 3.77
C GLU A 189 0.51 -3.05 4.92
N TYR A 190 1.81 -2.87 5.14
CA TYR A 190 2.34 -1.93 6.12
C TYR A 190 1.89 -0.50 5.82
N GLU A 191 2.10 -0.03 4.57
CA GLU A 191 1.70 1.32 4.15
C GLU A 191 0.18 1.51 4.23
N SER A 192 -0.60 0.51 3.83
CA SER A 192 -2.06 0.52 3.95
C SER A 192 -2.50 0.66 5.42
N THR A 193 -1.86 -0.07 6.32
CA THR A 193 -2.15 -0.02 7.76
C THR A 193 -1.83 1.35 8.35
N GLU A 194 -0.68 1.94 7.98
CA GLU A 194 -0.30 3.28 8.44
C GLU A 194 -1.24 4.39 7.91
N LEU A 195 -1.76 4.23 6.69
CA LEU A 195 -2.79 5.14 6.17
C LEU A 195 -4.12 4.94 6.88
N ALA A 196 -4.53 3.71 7.16
CA ALA A 196 -5.74 3.40 7.89
C ALA A 196 -5.72 4.00 9.31
N LYS A 197 -4.62 3.86 10.04
CA LYS A 197 -4.44 4.50 11.36
C LYS A 197 -4.68 6.01 11.32
N LYS A 198 -4.14 6.69 10.29
CA LYS A 198 -4.31 8.14 10.12
C LYS A 198 -5.75 8.52 9.72
N LEU A 199 -6.38 7.70 8.89
CA LEU A 199 -7.75 7.91 8.43
C LEU A 199 -8.76 7.68 9.56
N ASP A 200 -8.59 6.64 10.38
CA ASP A 200 -9.49 6.32 11.49
C ASP A 200 -9.58 7.44 12.54
N VAL A 201 -8.49 8.19 12.75
CA VAL A 201 -8.53 9.40 13.62
C VAL A 201 -9.51 10.42 13.06
N ILE A 202 -9.50 10.63 11.73
CA ILE A 202 -10.39 11.59 11.06
C ILE A 202 -11.83 11.08 11.04
N LEU A 203 -12.04 9.80 10.76
CA LEU A 203 -13.37 9.18 10.73
C LEU A 203 -14.06 9.20 12.10
N LYS A 204 -13.34 8.90 13.17
CA LYS A 204 -13.86 8.99 14.54
C LYS A 204 -14.32 10.40 14.89
N LYS A 205 -13.59 11.43 14.43
CA LYS A 205 -13.96 12.83 14.62
C LYS A 205 -15.26 13.18 13.89
N GLU A 206 -15.41 12.71 12.65
CA GLU A 206 -16.65 12.89 11.87
C GLU A 206 -17.85 12.16 12.51
N GLU A 207 -17.64 10.91 12.97
CA GLU A 207 -18.68 10.11 13.64
C GLU A 207 -19.13 10.76 14.97
N ALA A 208 -18.23 11.48 15.65
CA ALA A 208 -18.57 12.28 16.83
C ALA A 208 -19.28 13.61 16.49
N GLY A 209 -19.61 13.86 15.21
CA GLY A 209 -20.28 15.07 14.76
C GLY A 209 -19.41 16.32 14.73
N SER A 210 -18.09 16.19 14.89
CA SER A 210 -17.16 17.32 14.89
C SER A 210 -16.77 17.71 13.47
N ALA A 211 -16.78 19.03 13.18
CA ALA A 211 -16.33 19.54 11.90
C ALA A 211 -14.82 19.33 11.70
N LEU A 212 -14.43 18.96 10.48
CA LEU A 212 -13.03 18.84 10.10
C LEU A 212 -12.45 20.23 9.77
N THR A 213 -11.22 20.47 10.19
CA THR A 213 -10.44 21.63 9.73
C THR A 213 -10.06 21.47 8.25
N SER A 214 -9.74 22.58 7.58
CA SER A 214 -9.26 22.55 6.17
C SER A 214 -8.02 21.65 6.00
N ARG A 215 -7.14 21.57 7.01
CA ARG A 215 -5.98 20.70 7.01
C ARG A 215 -6.38 19.21 7.07
N GLU A 216 -7.33 18.86 7.94
CA GLU A 216 -7.84 17.48 8.08
C GLU A 216 -8.58 17.04 6.83
N THR A 217 -9.42 17.90 6.24
CA THR A 217 -10.11 17.64 4.97
C THR A 217 -9.11 17.35 3.83
N ARG A 218 -8.05 18.16 3.73
CA ARG A 218 -6.97 17.94 2.76
C ARG A 218 -6.22 16.62 3.03
N SER A 219 -5.92 16.33 4.31
CA SER A 219 -5.24 15.09 4.71
C SER A 219 -6.08 13.87 4.39
N LYS A 220 -7.38 13.89 4.71
CA LYS A 220 -8.33 12.82 4.36
C LYS A 220 -8.33 12.53 2.85
N ARG A 221 -8.37 13.59 2.03
CA ARG A 221 -8.29 13.45 0.56
C ARG A 221 -7.00 12.76 0.12
N ILE A 222 -5.85 13.16 0.68
CA ILE A 222 -4.54 12.57 0.34
C ILE A 222 -4.49 11.10 0.77
N TYR A 223 -4.96 10.78 1.97
CA TYR A 223 -4.98 9.39 2.46
C TYR A 223 -5.87 8.51 1.59
N ASN A 224 -7.06 9.00 1.20
CA ASN A 224 -7.95 8.26 0.30
C ASN A 224 -7.33 8.02 -1.09
N VAL A 225 -6.64 9.01 -1.67
CA VAL A 225 -5.94 8.85 -2.96
C VAL A 225 -4.84 7.80 -2.85
N ASN A 226 -4.03 7.84 -1.78
CA ASN A 226 -2.95 6.88 -1.58
C ASN A 226 -3.49 5.48 -1.27
N SER A 227 -4.54 5.35 -0.46
CA SER A 227 -5.19 4.07 -0.17
C SER A 227 -5.75 3.42 -1.44
N ASN A 228 -6.42 4.21 -2.29
CA ASN A 228 -6.90 3.72 -3.58
C ASN A 228 -5.76 3.28 -4.50
N ALA A 229 -4.66 4.02 -4.54
CA ALA A 229 -3.47 3.64 -5.33
C ALA A 229 -2.86 2.33 -4.82
N ILE A 230 -2.68 2.18 -3.50
CA ILE A 230 -2.21 0.93 -2.87
C ILE A 230 -3.12 -0.24 -3.26
N GLY A 231 -4.44 -0.10 -3.08
CA GLY A 231 -5.40 -1.16 -3.43
C GLY A 231 -5.32 -1.57 -4.90
N THR A 232 -5.18 -0.60 -5.80
CA THR A 232 -5.06 -0.86 -7.25
C THR A 232 -3.76 -1.61 -7.57
N PHE A 233 -2.61 -1.15 -7.07
CA PHE A 233 -1.33 -1.76 -7.38
C PHE A 233 -1.14 -3.12 -6.71
N LEU A 234 -1.64 -3.30 -5.49
CA LEU A 234 -1.66 -4.61 -4.82
C LEU A 234 -2.51 -5.61 -5.61
N SER A 235 -3.71 -5.22 -6.07
CA SER A 235 -4.54 -6.08 -6.92
C SER A 235 -3.86 -6.45 -8.24
N ASN A 236 -3.12 -5.53 -8.85
CA ASN A 236 -2.36 -5.81 -10.07
C ASN A 236 -1.19 -6.78 -9.80
N LEU A 237 -0.51 -6.62 -8.65
CA LEU A 237 0.55 -7.51 -8.21
C LEU A 237 0.03 -8.93 -7.97
N ASP A 238 -1.11 -9.07 -7.29
CA ASP A 238 -1.80 -10.34 -7.07
C ASP A 238 -2.21 -11.01 -8.40
N ALA A 239 -2.70 -10.23 -9.36
CA ALA A 239 -3.11 -10.73 -10.67
C ALA A 239 -1.93 -11.26 -11.51
N ILE A 240 -0.75 -10.63 -11.37
CA ILE A 240 0.47 -11.10 -12.04
C ILE A 240 0.91 -12.44 -11.45
N ILE A 241 1.07 -12.51 -10.13
CA ILE A 241 1.60 -13.70 -9.47
C ILE A 241 0.60 -14.86 -9.47
N ALA A 242 -0.69 -14.60 -9.59
CA ALA A 242 -1.71 -15.66 -9.63
C ALA A 242 -1.50 -16.68 -10.74
N LYS A 243 -0.86 -16.29 -11.83
CA LYS A 243 -0.55 -17.16 -12.95
C LYS A 243 0.57 -18.18 -12.63
N GLU A 244 1.47 -17.81 -11.74
CA GLU A 244 2.61 -18.64 -11.33
C GLU A 244 2.33 -19.37 -9.99
N ALA A 245 1.54 -18.77 -9.09
CA ALA A 245 1.24 -19.30 -7.76
C ALA A 245 0.02 -20.26 -7.80
N THR A 246 0.18 -21.39 -8.43
CA THR A 246 -0.78 -22.50 -8.43
C THR A 246 -0.34 -23.60 -7.46
N CYS A 247 -1.26 -24.45 -6.99
CA CYS A 247 -0.90 -25.58 -6.12
C CYS A 247 0.14 -26.51 -6.78
N GLU A 248 0.02 -26.70 -8.10
CA GLU A 248 0.97 -27.51 -8.89
C GLU A 248 2.40 -26.96 -8.84
N ASN A 249 2.57 -25.65 -8.74
CA ASN A 249 3.89 -25.00 -8.65
C ASN A 249 4.36 -24.86 -7.19
N LEU A 250 3.45 -24.51 -6.28
CA LEU A 250 3.78 -24.18 -4.88
C LEU A 250 4.15 -25.44 -4.08
N ILE A 251 3.37 -26.53 -4.20
CA ILE A 251 3.57 -27.74 -3.41
C ILE A 251 4.96 -28.35 -3.65
N PRO A 252 5.37 -28.66 -4.90
CA PRO A 252 6.70 -29.21 -5.16
C PRO A 252 7.84 -28.26 -4.76
N LEU A 253 7.64 -26.94 -4.92
CA LEU A 253 8.62 -25.92 -4.52
C LEU A 253 8.88 -25.97 -3.01
N TYR A 254 7.81 -25.95 -2.22
CA TYR A 254 7.92 -25.93 -0.76
C TYR A 254 8.35 -27.30 -0.21
N GLN A 255 7.89 -28.42 -0.76
CA GLN A 255 8.37 -29.75 -0.37
C GLN A 255 9.88 -29.87 -0.52
N ARG A 256 10.42 -29.47 -1.69
CA ARG A 256 11.86 -29.54 -1.96
C ARG A 256 12.69 -28.67 -1.01
N ASN A 257 12.16 -27.51 -0.64
CA ASN A 257 12.90 -26.52 0.15
C ASN A 257 12.60 -26.60 1.65
N PHE A 258 11.68 -27.45 2.10
CA PHE A 258 11.25 -27.53 3.50
C PHE A 258 12.40 -27.89 4.44
N GLU A 259 13.16 -28.94 4.15
CA GLU A 259 14.25 -29.40 5.02
C GLU A 259 15.33 -28.33 5.24
N ALA A 260 15.63 -27.54 4.20
CA ALA A 260 16.60 -26.44 4.28
C ALA A 260 16.08 -25.24 5.09
N ASN A 261 14.76 -25.06 5.16
CA ASN A 261 14.11 -23.89 5.76
C ASN A 261 13.25 -24.22 6.99
N LYS A 262 13.24 -25.46 7.48
CA LYS A 262 12.39 -25.88 8.61
C LYS A 262 12.66 -25.20 9.94
N THR A 263 13.74 -24.42 10.05
CA THR A 263 14.07 -23.58 11.22
C THR A 263 13.87 -22.09 10.95
N ASP A 264 13.44 -21.71 9.73
CA ASP A 264 13.11 -20.33 9.39
C ASP A 264 11.60 -20.09 9.52
N ALA A 265 11.19 -19.55 10.67
CA ALA A 265 9.79 -19.28 10.97
C ALA A 265 9.15 -18.33 9.94
N LEU A 266 9.90 -17.36 9.40
CA LEU A 266 9.38 -16.41 8.40
C LEU A 266 9.10 -17.12 7.07
N TRP A 267 10.02 -17.98 6.61
CA TRP A 267 9.83 -18.76 5.38
C TRP A 267 8.62 -19.70 5.50
N ILE A 268 8.53 -20.45 6.63
CA ILE A 268 7.41 -21.37 6.87
C ILE A 268 6.08 -20.62 6.91
N LYS A 269 6.03 -19.49 7.63
CA LYS A 269 4.84 -18.63 7.69
C LYS A 269 4.38 -18.17 6.29
N ARG A 270 5.31 -17.70 5.48
CA ARG A 270 5.04 -17.26 4.10
C ARG A 270 4.53 -18.42 3.24
N ALA A 271 5.14 -19.59 3.35
CA ALA A 271 4.72 -20.80 2.64
C ALA A 271 3.29 -21.20 3.04
N ALA A 272 3.00 -21.32 4.34
CA ALA A 272 1.66 -21.63 4.85
C ALA A 272 0.62 -20.58 4.44
N SER A 273 0.96 -19.29 4.55
CA SER A 273 0.05 -18.19 4.16
C SER A 273 -0.30 -18.26 2.67
N ARG A 274 0.67 -18.57 1.82
CA ARG A 274 0.44 -18.69 0.38
C ARG A 274 -0.38 -19.91 0.04
N MET A 275 -0.10 -21.05 0.66
CA MET A 275 -0.92 -22.26 0.47
C MET A 275 -2.36 -22.03 0.90
N ASP A 276 -2.62 -21.36 2.04
CA ASP A 276 -3.99 -21.01 2.47
C ASP A 276 -4.66 -20.05 1.47
N SER A 277 -3.95 -19.00 1.04
CA SER A 277 -4.51 -18.01 0.11
C SER A 277 -4.83 -18.55 -1.29
N LYS A 278 -4.18 -19.63 -1.69
CA LYS A 278 -4.37 -20.31 -2.99
C LYS A 278 -5.20 -21.59 -2.89
N GLU A 279 -5.81 -21.81 -1.73
CA GLU A 279 -6.66 -22.98 -1.46
C GLU A 279 -5.92 -24.33 -1.59
N CYS A 280 -4.59 -24.34 -1.38
CA CYS A 280 -3.75 -25.53 -1.40
C CYS A 280 -3.63 -26.19 0.01
N SER A 281 -4.42 -25.77 0.95
CA SER A 281 -4.35 -26.20 2.35
C SER A 281 -4.94 -27.60 2.63
N ASP A 282 -5.36 -28.32 1.56
CA ASP A 282 -5.73 -29.74 1.66
C ASP A 282 -4.52 -30.69 1.50
N ASP A 283 -3.39 -30.16 1.02
CA ASP A 283 -2.16 -30.95 0.88
C ASP A 283 -1.51 -31.21 2.23
N PRO A 284 -0.99 -32.44 2.51
CA PRO A 284 -0.29 -32.78 3.75
C PRO A 284 0.86 -31.85 4.10
N LEU A 285 1.51 -31.25 3.12
CA LEU A 285 2.57 -30.26 3.33
C LEU A 285 2.09 -29.08 4.16
N PHE A 286 0.82 -28.65 3.98
CA PHE A 286 0.27 -27.53 4.76
C PHE A 286 0.23 -27.86 6.26
N VAL A 287 -0.15 -29.09 6.64
CA VAL A 287 -0.12 -29.57 8.03
C VAL A 287 1.30 -29.50 8.57
N THR A 288 2.28 -30.06 7.81
CA THR A 288 3.70 -30.06 8.17
C THR A 288 4.23 -28.65 8.42
N LEU A 289 3.89 -27.69 7.52
CA LEU A 289 4.29 -26.29 7.67
C LEU A 289 3.69 -25.64 8.91
N VAL A 290 2.41 -25.88 9.17
CA VAL A 290 1.69 -25.28 10.31
C VAL A 290 2.23 -25.82 11.65
N GLU A 291 2.43 -27.13 11.76
CA GLU A 291 3.00 -27.77 12.94
C GLU A 291 4.44 -27.30 13.21
N ALA A 292 5.27 -27.24 12.18
CA ALA A 292 6.63 -26.73 12.30
C ALA A 292 6.64 -25.25 12.71
N LEU A 293 5.78 -24.41 12.13
CA LEU A 293 5.68 -23.00 12.51
C LEU A 293 5.28 -22.83 13.99
N HIS A 294 4.27 -23.57 14.44
CA HIS A 294 3.79 -23.47 15.81
C HIS A 294 4.81 -23.99 16.82
N ALA A 295 5.55 -25.05 16.47
CA ALA A 295 6.61 -25.60 17.31
C ALA A 295 7.81 -24.65 17.46
N LEU A 296 8.14 -23.89 16.39
CA LEU A 296 9.21 -22.89 16.42
C LEU A 296 8.82 -21.62 17.16
N GLU A 297 7.64 -21.11 16.87
CA GLU A 297 7.17 -19.82 17.37
C GLU A 297 5.64 -19.82 17.47
N PRO A 298 5.06 -20.17 18.64
CA PRO A 298 3.64 -19.96 18.89
C PRO A 298 3.29 -18.49 18.66
N SER A 299 2.47 -18.22 17.64
CA SER A 299 2.14 -16.87 17.19
C SER A 299 0.69 -16.78 16.76
N ALA A 300 0.21 -15.55 16.59
CA ALA A 300 -1.14 -15.31 16.10
C ALA A 300 -1.42 -16.01 14.75
N ASP A 301 -0.42 -16.05 13.86
CA ASP A 301 -0.55 -16.72 12.57
C ASP A 301 -0.56 -18.24 12.70
N SER A 302 0.37 -18.82 13.50
CA SER A 302 0.41 -20.27 13.71
C SER A 302 -0.86 -20.79 14.38
N ALA A 303 -1.36 -20.09 15.40
CA ALA A 303 -2.65 -20.41 16.04
C ALA A 303 -3.83 -20.31 15.06
N TYR A 304 -3.87 -19.28 14.21
CA TYR A 304 -4.88 -19.17 13.17
C TYR A 304 -4.89 -20.39 12.22
N TYR A 305 -3.72 -20.83 11.76
CA TYR A 305 -3.62 -22.00 10.87
C TYR A 305 -3.97 -23.30 11.55
N LEU A 306 -3.64 -23.49 12.84
CA LEU A 306 -4.11 -24.63 13.62
C LEU A 306 -5.64 -24.63 13.76
N GLY A 307 -6.23 -23.47 13.98
CA GLY A 307 -7.69 -23.29 13.94
C GLY A 307 -8.28 -23.71 12.59
N LEU A 308 -7.64 -23.34 11.49
CA LEU A 308 -8.07 -23.73 10.15
C LEU A 308 -7.99 -25.25 9.92
N LEU A 309 -6.92 -25.91 10.36
CA LEU A 309 -6.75 -27.35 10.24
C LEU A 309 -7.82 -28.10 11.04
N ASN A 310 -8.12 -27.65 12.26
CA ASN A 310 -9.15 -28.25 13.09
C ASN A 310 -10.57 -28.03 12.51
N ASP A 311 -10.85 -26.85 11.95
CA ASP A 311 -12.14 -26.55 11.30
C ASP A 311 -12.36 -27.47 10.08
N LYS A 312 -11.33 -27.72 9.26
CA LYS A 312 -11.35 -28.67 8.15
C LYS A 312 -11.54 -30.13 8.59
N SER A 313 -10.97 -30.51 9.73
CA SER A 313 -11.13 -31.85 10.31
C SER A 313 -12.46 -32.04 11.02
N GLY A 314 -13.34 -31.04 11.06
CA GLY A 314 -14.63 -31.08 11.74
C GLY A 314 -14.56 -30.86 13.25
N ASN A 315 -13.37 -30.54 13.81
CA ASN A 315 -13.15 -30.30 15.24
C ASN A 315 -13.48 -28.83 15.59
N ALA A 316 -14.75 -28.44 15.49
CA ALA A 316 -15.19 -27.05 15.58
C ALA A 316 -14.83 -26.36 16.91
N ASP A 317 -14.90 -27.08 18.04
CA ASP A 317 -14.58 -26.52 19.35
C ASP A 317 -13.08 -26.25 19.51
N GLU A 318 -12.22 -27.14 19.01
CA GLU A 318 -10.78 -26.95 19.02
C GLU A 318 -10.35 -25.84 18.04
N ALA A 319 -10.99 -25.78 16.87
CA ALA A 319 -10.80 -24.70 15.92
C ALA A 319 -11.10 -23.33 16.55
N LEU A 320 -12.18 -23.24 17.33
CA LEU A 320 -12.56 -22.01 18.02
C LEU A 320 -11.52 -21.59 19.06
N LYS A 321 -10.98 -22.54 19.85
CA LYS A 321 -9.91 -22.25 20.82
C LYS A 321 -8.68 -21.66 20.16
N TYR A 322 -8.20 -22.26 19.06
CA TYR A 322 -7.06 -21.76 18.33
C TYR A 322 -7.33 -20.39 17.66
N TYR A 323 -8.55 -20.15 17.18
CA TYR A 323 -8.91 -18.81 16.68
C TYR A 323 -8.91 -17.77 17.82
N GLU A 324 -9.40 -18.12 19.01
CA GLU A 324 -9.35 -17.22 20.16
C GLU A 324 -7.91 -16.98 20.65
N GLU A 325 -7.06 -18.01 20.65
CA GLU A 325 -5.65 -17.89 20.91
C GLU A 325 -4.94 -16.96 19.93
N SER A 326 -5.20 -17.11 18.63
CA SER A 326 -4.70 -16.21 17.58
C SER A 326 -5.07 -14.75 17.85
N ILE A 327 -6.33 -14.50 18.23
CA ILE A 327 -6.79 -13.14 18.56
C ILE A 327 -6.11 -12.61 19.83
N ALA A 328 -5.88 -13.46 20.83
CA ALA A 328 -5.25 -13.09 22.10
C ALA A 328 -3.76 -12.75 21.91
N LEU A 329 -3.05 -13.56 21.12
CA LEU A 329 -1.62 -13.37 20.83
C LEU A 329 -1.31 -12.13 19.99
N GLU A 330 -2.25 -11.65 19.16
CA GLU A 330 -2.04 -10.46 18.35
C GLU A 330 -2.21 -9.18 19.20
N THR A 331 -1.20 -8.32 19.23
CA THR A 331 -1.21 -7.07 20.00
C THR A 331 -1.53 -5.83 19.17
N ASP A 332 -1.24 -5.85 17.87
CA ASP A 332 -1.60 -4.76 16.96
C ASP A 332 -3.06 -4.85 16.56
N ASN A 333 -3.85 -3.82 16.90
CA ASN A 333 -5.29 -3.79 16.65
C ASN A 333 -5.65 -3.95 15.17
N TYR A 334 -4.85 -3.45 14.25
CA TYR A 334 -5.12 -3.54 12.81
C TYR A 334 -4.83 -4.96 12.27
N LYS A 335 -3.78 -5.61 12.79
CA LYS A 335 -3.53 -7.03 12.49
C LYS A 335 -4.62 -7.90 13.12
N LYS A 336 -5.01 -7.62 14.36
CA LYS A 336 -6.14 -8.29 15.03
C LYS A 336 -7.43 -8.19 14.22
N ALA A 337 -7.74 -7.00 13.67
CA ALA A 337 -8.90 -6.80 12.80
C ALA A 337 -8.82 -7.67 11.52
N LYS A 338 -7.63 -7.82 10.93
CA LYS A 338 -7.43 -8.70 9.77
C LYS A 338 -7.64 -10.17 10.10
N ILE A 339 -7.12 -10.66 11.25
CA ILE A 339 -7.35 -12.04 11.72
C ILE A 339 -8.86 -12.28 11.93
N LEU A 340 -9.52 -11.37 12.62
CA LEU A 340 -10.98 -11.45 12.86
C LEU A 340 -11.78 -11.50 11.55
N LEU A 341 -11.36 -10.74 10.54
CA LEU A 341 -11.98 -10.78 9.21
C LEU A 341 -11.71 -12.11 8.49
N LYS A 342 -10.51 -12.69 8.61
CA LYS A 342 -10.21 -14.03 8.07
C LYS A 342 -11.13 -15.07 8.70
N ILE A 343 -11.25 -15.07 10.02
CA ILE A 343 -12.15 -15.96 10.77
C ILE A 343 -13.60 -15.75 10.34
N ALA A 344 -14.07 -14.50 10.20
CA ALA A 344 -15.41 -14.19 9.72
C ALA A 344 -15.69 -14.78 8.33
N ASN A 345 -14.72 -14.75 7.41
CA ASN A 345 -14.85 -15.38 6.09
C ASN A 345 -14.96 -16.90 6.19
N LYS A 346 -14.20 -17.57 7.08
CA LYS A 346 -14.32 -19.02 7.28
C LYS A 346 -15.70 -19.38 7.84
N PHE A 347 -16.22 -18.65 8.82
CA PHE A 347 -17.60 -18.84 9.32
C PHE A 347 -18.66 -18.60 8.23
N LYS A 348 -18.46 -17.59 7.35
CA LYS A 348 -19.35 -17.39 6.20
C LYS A 348 -19.34 -18.60 5.27
N ALA A 349 -18.17 -19.09 4.90
CA ALA A 349 -17.99 -20.26 4.01
C ALA A 349 -18.67 -21.51 4.61
N ALA A 350 -18.60 -21.69 5.93
CA ALA A 350 -19.30 -22.75 6.67
C ALA A 350 -20.81 -22.52 6.86
N GLY A 351 -21.39 -21.46 6.28
CA GLY A 351 -22.82 -21.12 6.42
C GLY A 351 -23.22 -20.52 7.78
N ARG A 352 -22.27 -20.33 8.70
CA ARG A 352 -22.49 -19.80 10.06
C ARG A 352 -22.56 -18.27 10.04
N LYS A 353 -23.59 -17.70 9.36
CA LYS A 353 -23.71 -16.26 9.06
C LYS A 353 -23.73 -15.37 10.31
N SER A 354 -24.38 -15.79 11.40
CA SER A 354 -24.41 -15.03 12.66
C SER A 354 -23.03 -14.89 13.28
N SER A 355 -22.27 -15.97 13.37
CA SER A 355 -20.89 -15.97 13.85
C SER A 355 -20.00 -15.11 12.95
N ALA A 356 -20.11 -15.28 11.62
CA ALA A 356 -19.38 -14.48 10.64
C ALA A 356 -19.58 -12.98 10.85
N ARG A 357 -20.85 -12.54 11.04
CA ARG A 357 -21.17 -11.13 11.32
C ARG A 357 -20.56 -10.66 12.65
N ASN A 358 -20.63 -11.50 13.68
CA ASN A 358 -20.08 -11.15 15.00
C ASN A 358 -18.57 -10.91 14.92
N TYR A 359 -17.81 -11.78 14.23
CA TYR A 359 -16.38 -11.60 14.01
C TYR A 359 -16.07 -10.42 13.11
N ALA A 360 -16.87 -10.16 12.05
CA ALA A 360 -16.75 -8.98 11.22
C ALA A 360 -16.98 -7.68 12.03
N ASN A 361 -17.97 -7.64 12.89
CA ASN A 361 -18.21 -6.50 13.79
C ASN A 361 -17.09 -6.32 14.82
N LYS A 362 -16.56 -7.41 15.39
CA LYS A 362 -15.34 -7.34 16.23
C LYS A 362 -14.16 -6.75 15.44
N ALA A 363 -13.96 -7.13 14.18
CA ALA A 363 -12.93 -6.55 13.34
C ALA A 363 -13.12 -5.02 13.18
N LEU A 364 -14.36 -4.58 12.94
CA LEU A 364 -14.70 -3.16 12.81
C LEU A 364 -14.52 -2.36 14.10
N SER A 365 -14.63 -2.98 15.28
CA SER A 365 -14.34 -2.29 16.55
C SER A 365 -12.86 -1.97 16.72
N PHE A 366 -11.96 -2.77 16.13
CA PHE A 366 -10.53 -2.51 16.12
C PHE A 366 -10.09 -1.62 14.95
N GLN A 367 -10.73 -1.77 13.78
CA GLN A 367 -10.44 -0.99 12.58
C GLN A 367 -11.74 -0.53 11.90
N PRO A 368 -12.29 0.64 12.26
CA PRO A 368 -13.51 1.18 11.63
C PRO A 368 -13.40 1.40 10.11
N SER A 369 -12.19 1.65 9.61
CA SER A 369 -11.91 1.80 8.16
C SER A 369 -11.77 0.48 7.39
N LEU A 370 -12.02 -0.67 8.01
CA LEU A 370 -11.91 -1.97 7.33
C LEU A 370 -13.10 -2.22 6.40
N GLY A 371 -13.09 -1.61 5.22
CA GLY A 371 -14.19 -1.66 4.24
C GLY A 371 -14.58 -3.08 3.82
N ARG A 372 -13.62 -4.01 3.77
CA ARG A 372 -13.86 -5.42 3.44
C ARG A 372 -14.81 -6.11 4.44
N ALA A 373 -14.79 -5.73 5.72
CA ALA A 373 -15.71 -6.27 6.72
C ALA A 373 -17.15 -5.81 6.46
N TYR A 374 -17.35 -4.56 6.05
CA TYR A 374 -18.67 -4.08 5.63
C TYR A 374 -19.17 -4.81 4.38
N LEU A 375 -18.32 -5.01 3.36
CA LEU A 375 -18.70 -5.79 2.17
C LEU A 375 -19.06 -7.23 2.51
N LEU A 376 -18.33 -7.87 3.43
CA LEU A 376 -18.65 -9.22 3.90
C LEU A 376 -20.06 -9.26 4.51
N ILE A 377 -20.39 -8.31 5.39
CA ILE A 377 -21.71 -8.22 6.01
C ILE A 377 -22.79 -7.94 4.96
N ALA A 378 -22.55 -7.01 4.05
CA ALA A 378 -23.48 -6.66 2.97
C ALA A 378 -23.80 -7.88 2.07
N ASN A 379 -22.76 -8.62 1.67
CA ASN A 379 -22.92 -9.83 0.87
C ASN A 379 -23.76 -10.89 1.61
N MET A 380 -23.47 -11.13 2.90
CA MET A 380 -24.25 -12.10 3.69
C MET A 380 -25.73 -11.70 3.82
N TYR A 381 -26.03 -10.41 3.93
CA TYR A 381 -27.41 -9.94 3.95
C TYR A 381 -28.09 -10.17 2.60
N ALA A 382 -27.45 -9.76 1.50
CA ALA A 382 -27.95 -9.99 0.16
C ALA A 382 -28.19 -11.48 -0.14
N ASP A 383 -27.26 -12.36 0.27
CA ASP A 383 -27.36 -13.82 0.14
C ASP A 383 -28.49 -14.42 1.02
N SER A 384 -29.12 -13.63 1.88
CA SER A 384 -30.21 -14.06 2.76
C SER A 384 -31.56 -13.45 2.39
N ALA A 385 -31.64 -12.71 1.29
CA ALA A 385 -32.89 -12.05 0.87
C ALA A 385 -34.07 -13.01 0.79
N ASN A 386 -33.87 -14.21 0.21
CA ASN A 386 -34.95 -15.23 0.12
C ASN A 386 -35.31 -15.90 1.44
N GLN A 387 -34.49 -15.73 2.50
CA GLN A 387 -34.68 -16.39 3.81
C GLN A 387 -35.22 -15.42 4.88
N CYS A 388 -35.22 -14.11 4.56
CA CYS A 388 -35.63 -13.06 5.49
C CYS A 388 -36.75 -12.22 4.87
N GLY A 389 -37.81 -11.99 5.65
CA GLY A 389 -39.03 -11.32 5.19
C GLY A 389 -40.15 -12.32 4.88
N GLU A 390 -41.38 -11.91 5.13
CA GLU A 390 -42.57 -12.72 4.94
C GLU A 390 -43.11 -12.60 3.51
N SER A 391 -43.26 -11.38 3.02
CA SER A 391 -43.68 -11.11 1.64
C SER A 391 -42.50 -11.06 0.65
N GLN A 392 -42.83 -11.17 -0.66
CA GLN A 392 -41.83 -11.00 -1.72
C GLN A 392 -41.19 -9.59 -1.68
N PHE A 393 -41.98 -8.56 -1.36
CA PHE A 393 -41.51 -7.20 -1.20
C PHE A 393 -40.47 -7.10 -0.07
N GLU A 394 -40.78 -7.67 1.09
CA GLU A 394 -39.85 -7.66 2.24
C GLU A 394 -38.55 -8.42 1.94
N LYS A 395 -38.63 -9.56 1.24
CA LYS A 395 -37.45 -10.31 0.79
C LYS A 395 -36.54 -9.45 -0.09
N LEU A 396 -37.13 -8.73 -1.03
CA LEU A 396 -36.38 -7.83 -1.89
C LEU A 396 -35.87 -6.57 -1.17
N ALA A 397 -36.58 -6.10 -0.15
CA ALA A 397 -36.17 -4.95 0.64
C ALA A 397 -34.90 -5.19 1.47
N VAL A 398 -34.48 -6.45 1.69
CA VAL A 398 -33.16 -6.79 2.27
C VAL A 398 -32.02 -6.19 1.46
N TYR A 399 -32.18 -6.04 0.13
CA TYR A 399 -31.16 -5.46 -0.73
C TYR A 399 -30.90 -3.97 -0.43
N TRP A 400 -31.88 -3.21 0.06
CA TRP A 400 -31.61 -1.84 0.53
C TRP A 400 -30.67 -1.83 1.73
N LEU A 401 -30.93 -2.71 2.71
CA LEU A 401 -30.06 -2.85 3.89
C LEU A 401 -28.64 -3.28 3.49
N ALA A 402 -28.51 -4.22 2.54
CA ALA A 402 -27.22 -4.66 2.02
C ALA A 402 -26.51 -3.53 1.26
N ALA A 403 -27.25 -2.73 0.47
CA ALA A 403 -26.71 -1.60 -0.28
C ALA A 403 -26.16 -0.49 0.65
N ASP A 404 -26.85 -0.18 1.75
CA ASP A 404 -26.42 0.81 2.72
C ASP A 404 -25.09 0.41 3.38
N ILE A 405 -24.94 -0.87 3.74
CA ILE A 405 -23.70 -1.39 4.32
C ILE A 405 -22.58 -1.40 3.27
N ALA A 406 -22.86 -1.80 2.03
CA ALA A 406 -21.88 -1.74 0.95
C ALA A 406 -21.44 -0.30 0.65
N LYS A 407 -22.34 0.68 0.72
CA LYS A 407 -22.03 2.10 0.59
C LYS A 407 -21.06 2.56 1.66
N LYS A 408 -21.26 2.15 2.92
CA LYS A 408 -20.35 2.46 4.04
C LYS A 408 -18.94 1.93 3.77
N ALA A 409 -18.78 0.75 3.15
CA ALA A 409 -17.48 0.20 2.78
C ALA A 409 -16.68 1.17 1.90
N GLY A 410 -17.29 1.73 0.85
CA GLY A 410 -16.62 2.67 -0.05
C GLY A 410 -16.38 4.05 0.56
N GLN A 411 -17.14 4.42 1.59
CA GLN A 411 -16.94 5.68 2.32
C GLN A 411 -15.73 5.63 3.26
N VAL A 412 -15.51 4.49 3.92
CA VAL A 412 -14.44 4.33 4.91
C VAL A 412 -13.14 3.81 4.30
N ASP A 413 -13.23 3.12 3.16
CA ASP A 413 -12.08 2.54 2.46
C ASP A 413 -12.08 2.93 0.97
N ALA A 414 -11.26 3.91 0.64
CA ALA A 414 -11.17 4.43 -0.72
C ALA A 414 -10.66 3.39 -1.73
N SER A 415 -9.89 2.38 -1.29
CA SER A 415 -9.43 1.29 -2.15
C SER A 415 -10.58 0.45 -2.70
N LEU A 416 -11.70 0.40 -1.97
CA LEU A 416 -12.90 -0.34 -2.32
C LEU A 416 -13.99 0.50 -2.98
N LYS A 417 -13.76 1.81 -3.22
CA LYS A 417 -14.78 2.73 -3.72
C LYS A 417 -15.49 2.21 -4.98
N ASN A 418 -14.74 1.71 -5.96
CA ASN A 418 -15.31 1.19 -7.21
C ASN A 418 -16.06 -0.14 -6.99
N VAL A 419 -15.51 -1.02 -6.16
CA VAL A 419 -16.16 -2.31 -5.81
C VAL A 419 -17.47 -2.02 -5.08
N ALA A 420 -17.42 -1.18 -4.04
CA ALA A 420 -18.60 -0.80 -3.26
C ALA A 420 -19.68 -0.16 -4.14
N ARG A 421 -19.33 0.75 -5.04
CA ARG A 421 -20.28 1.36 -5.98
C ARG A 421 -20.98 0.31 -6.84
N LYS A 422 -20.22 -0.59 -7.49
CA LYS A 422 -20.78 -1.67 -8.31
C LYS A 422 -21.68 -2.61 -7.49
N THR A 423 -21.29 -2.90 -6.25
CA THR A 423 -22.08 -3.74 -5.32
C THR A 423 -23.39 -3.05 -4.97
N VAL A 424 -23.36 -1.74 -4.64
CA VAL A 424 -24.56 -0.94 -4.38
C VAL A 424 -25.49 -0.94 -5.60
N GLU A 425 -24.95 -0.65 -6.80
CA GLU A 425 -25.74 -0.67 -8.04
C GLU A 425 -26.40 -2.03 -8.28
N SER A 426 -25.67 -3.12 -8.07
CA SER A 426 -26.20 -4.49 -8.19
C SER A 426 -27.33 -4.78 -7.19
N TYR A 427 -27.18 -4.33 -5.93
CA TYR A 427 -28.22 -4.55 -4.92
C TYR A 427 -29.44 -3.66 -5.15
N MET A 428 -29.24 -2.39 -5.47
CA MET A 428 -30.34 -1.48 -5.81
C MET A 428 -31.14 -1.93 -7.03
N GLY A 429 -30.49 -2.58 -8.01
CA GLY A 429 -31.19 -3.18 -9.15
C GLY A 429 -32.05 -4.41 -8.82
N ARG A 430 -31.88 -5.00 -7.62
CA ARG A 430 -32.67 -6.13 -7.12
C ARG A 430 -33.68 -5.71 -6.06
N ALA A 431 -33.51 -4.54 -5.46
CA ALA A 431 -34.42 -4.01 -4.46
C ALA A 431 -35.77 -3.61 -5.07
N PRO A 432 -36.83 -3.48 -4.30
CA PRO A 432 -38.11 -3.00 -4.80
C PRO A 432 -38.01 -1.67 -5.51
N SER A 433 -38.67 -1.54 -6.66
CA SER A 433 -38.74 -0.32 -7.42
C SER A 433 -39.71 0.70 -6.81
N LYS A 434 -39.67 1.95 -7.30
CA LYS A 434 -40.68 2.96 -6.92
C LYS A 434 -42.12 2.50 -7.21
N THR A 435 -42.32 1.76 -8.31
CA THR A 435 -43.62 1.20 -8.67
C THR A 435 -44.06 0.15 -7.64
N ASP A 436 -43.15 -0.71 -7.19
CA ASP A 436 -43.47 -1.71 -6.16
C ASP A 436 -43.84 -1.02 -4.83
N ILE A 437 -43.08 0.03 -4.43
CA ILE A 437 -43.41 0.81 -3.22
C ILE A 437 -44.77 1.47 -3.33
N PHE A 438 -45.11 2.03 -4.50
CA PHE A 438 -46.39 2.67 -4.74
C PHE A 438 -47.54 1.64 -4.67
N THR A 439 -47.33 0.49 -5.30
CA THR A 439 -48.35 -0.61 -5.32
C THR A 439 -48.63 -1.16 -3.92
N GLU A 440 -47.59 -1.32 -3.11
CA GLU A 440 -47.73 -1.80 -1.71
C GLU A 440 -48.23 -0.69 -0.75
N GLY A 441 -48.13 0.60 -1.15
CA GLY A 441 -48.59 1.72 -0.34
C GLY A 441 -47.85 1.89 0.97
N ASN A 442 -46.57 1.45 1.03
CA ASN A 442 -45.81 1.33 2.26
C ASN A 442 -44.59 2.29 2.34
N ALA A 443 -44.55 3.33 1.51
CA ALA A 443 -43.49 4.34 1.54
C ALA A 443 -43.28 4.92 2.95
N GLY A 444 -42.03 4.98 3.41
CA GLY A 444 -41.63 5.49 4.73
C GLY A 444 -41.89 4.53 5.89
N THR A 445 -42.51 3.37 5.67
CA THR A 445 -42.70 2.35 6.74
C THR A 445 -41.38 1.64 7.09
N VAL A 446 -41.36 0.98 8.24
CA VAL A 446 -40.17 0.25 8.72
C VAL A 446 -40.44 -1.25 8.67
N ILE A 447 -39.65 -1.97 7.88
CA ILE A 447 -39.62 -3.42 7.83
C ILE A 447 -38.62 -3.93 8.87
N LYS A 448 -39.06 -4.85 9.76
CA LYS A 448 -38.19 -5.45 10.79
C LYS A 448 -37.94 -6.91 10.42
N TYR A 449 -36.67 -7.27 10.27
CA TYR A 449 -36.31 -8.66 10.03
C TYR A 449 -36.01 -9.38 11.33
N THR A 450 -36.78 -10.43 11.61
CA THR A 450 -36.64 -11.30 12.80
C THR A 450 -35.71 -12.49 12.57
N CYS A 451 -35.26 -12.69 11.32
CA CYS A 451 -34.27 -13.70 10.98
C CYS A 451 -32.90 -13.38 11.61
N TRP A 452 -31.85 -14.15 11.29
CA TRP A 452 -30.50 -13.95 11.81
C TRP A 452 -29.95 -12.54 11.59
N ILE A 453 -30.47 -11.79 10.59
CA ILE A 453 -30.10 -10.39 10.31
C ILE A 453 -30.45 -9.50 11.52
N ASN A 454 -31.60 -9.66 12.10
CA ASN A 454 -32.11 -8.91 13.25
C ASN A 454 -31.84 -7.39 13.12
N ARG A 455 -32.34 -6.81 12.03
CA ARG A 455 -32.17 -5.39 11.65
C ARG A 455 -33.50 -4.91 11.03
N SER A 456 -33.59 -3.59 10.90
CA SER A 456 -34.72 -2.95 10.24
C SER A 456 -34.21 -2.14 9.04
N VAL A 457 -35.09 -1.98 8.05
CA VAL A 457 -34.90 -1.08 6.92
C VAL A 457 -36.11 -0.17 6.76
N THR A 458 -35.87 1.11 6.45
CA THR A 458 -36.97 2.03 6.12
C THR A 458 -37.21 1.98 4.61
N VAL A 459 -38.45 1.78 4.22
CA VAL A 459 -38.87 1.83 2.81
C VAL A 459 -38.63 3.26 2.29
N PRO A 460 -37.93 3.44 1.17
CA PRO A 460 -37.67 4.77 0.62
C PRO A 460 -38.98 5.54 0.33
N SER A 461 -38.89 6.88 0.39
CA SER A 461 -39.98 7.76 -0.09
C SER A 461 -40.09 7.69 -1.61
N LEU A 462 -41.28 7.94 -2.15
CA LEU A 462 -41.56 7.93 -3.60
C LEU A 462 -40.91 9.13 -4.32
#